data_f2a951ec09523f2a4bcc9bc43af50a70
#
_entry.id   f2a951ec09523f2a4bcc9bc43af50a70
#
_cell.length_a   1.000
_cell.length_b   1.000
_cell.length_c   1.000
_cell.angle_alpha   90.00
_cell.angle_beta   90.00
_cell.angle_gamma   90.00
#
_symmetry.space_group_name_H-M   'P 1'
#
loop_
_entity.id
_entity.type
_entity.pdbx_description
1 polymer ?
#
loop_
_entity_poly.entity_id
_entity_poly.type
_entity_poly.pdbx_seq_one_letter_code
_entity_poly.pdbx_strand_id
1 'polypeptide(L)'
;GDTFISRGYKQAVNIFPLMEDSWYKTLATLDKTTTPEAVINSWWDFGDWFKTAARRRVIFDGQSQNTPQAYWMARVLLSRNEDEAIRILRMLNNGGNKAFEIINAEFGDSFKSILFLEKILLLEPAQAKEALRKNLSAQAADEAAKLLFTRPSPAYFIVDYTMLDKMGWISYLGNWDFLKVYLMQNLNKAEKEEIIARLAGLGVEKEKAQELYQELTLISKAEMDSWVSQRFKFYEWLSKGEEKNGLVLFNNGLVYQPNTEDAYFYSLRIGNYRMPKSVFVVKQNNIEEKEYSGQALVASVLVFKEGPDWRAVLLDRQLGSSLFSRLYFLNGAGLKYFRPFLKEEKAGEGHIGVFEISWE
;
A
#
# COMPACT_ATOMS: atom_id res chain seq x y z
N GLY A 1 -49.82 -23.19 2.02
CA GLY A 1 -48.65 -23.34 1.17
C GLY A 1 -48.02 -22.01 0.92
N ASP A 2 -46.69 -21.89 1.16
CA ASP A 2 -45.96 -20.66 0.90
C ASP A 2 -46.05 -20.34 -0.59
N THR A 3 -46.69 -19.23 -0.92
CA THR A 3 -46.79 -18.72 -2.28
C THR A 3 -45.41 -18.18 -2.73
N PHE A 4 -45.13 -18.15 -4.04
CA PHE A 4 -43.91 -17.60 -4.60
C PHE A 4 -43.64 -16.14 -4.12
N ILE A 5 -44.73 -15.39 -3.90
CA ILE A 5 -44.69 -14.02 -3.36
C ILE A 5 -44.20 -14.01 -1.90
N SER A 6 -44.66 -14.94 -1.04
CA SER A 6 -44.23 -15.00 0.36
C SER A 6 -42.78 -15.43 0.50
N ARG A 7 -42.26 -16.29 -0.40
CA ARG A 7 -40.84 -16.65 -0.46
C ARG A 7 -39.99 -15.49 -0.96
N GLY A 8 -40.43 -14.78 -2.00
CA GLY A 8 -39.77 -13.57 -2.50
C GLY A 8 -39.71 -12.48 -1.44
N TYR A 9 -40.78 -12.24 -0.71
CA TYR A 9 -40.83 -11.27 0.39
C TYR A 9 -39.89 -11.68 1.55
N LYS A 10 -39.92 -12.93 1.99
CA LYS A 10 -39.00 -13.46 3.02
C LYS A 10 -37.51 -13.36 2.58
N GLN A 11 -37.18 -13.59 1.31
CA GLN A 11 -35.86 -13.36 0.79
C GLN A 11 -35.50 -11.87 0.75
N ALA A 12 -36.40 -11.02 0.28
CA ALA A 12 -36.14 -9.58 0.19
C ALA A 12 -35.95 -8.91 1.57
N VAL A 13 -36.72 -9.34 2.60
CA VAL A 13 -36.55 -8.85 3.98
C VAL A 13 -35.26 -9.31 4.65
N ASN A 14 -34.69 -10.43 4.19
CA ASN A 14 -33.41 -10.96 4.69
C ASN A 14 -32.20 -10.52 3.87
N ILE A 15 -32.36 -9.70 2.83
CA ILE A 15 -31.24 -9.08 2.13
C ILE A 15 -30.75 -7.92 3.00
N PHE A 16 -29.66 -8.14 3.74
CA PHE A 16 -28.94 -7.04 4.38
C PHE A 16 -28.47 -6.07 3.28
N PRO A 17 -28.60 -4.75 3.48
CA PRO A 17 -28.01 -3.79 2.56
C PRO A 17 -26.53 -4.11 2.38
N LEU A 18 -26.03 -4.18 1.14
CA LEU A 18 -24.61 -4.36 0.86
C LEU A 18 -23.78 -3.21 1.43
N MET A 19 -24.38 -2.01 1.49
CA MET A 19 -23.76 -0.81 2.08
C MET A 19 -24.17 -0.66 3.53
N GLU A 20 -23.20 -0.74 4.42
CA GLU A 20 -23.38 -0.57 5.86
C GLU A 20 -23.50 0.90 6.26
N ASP A 21 -24.03 1.16 7.46
CA ASP A 21 -24.28 2.52 7.97
C ASP A 21 -23.00 3.38 8.01
N SER A 22 -21.84 2.80 8.36
CA SER A 22 -20.55 3.50 8.38
C SER A 22 -20.16 3.98 6.98
N TRP A 23 -20.32 3.13 5.96
CA TRP A 23 -20.08 3.51 4.57
C TRP A 23 -21.09 4.56 4.09
N TYR A 24 -22.38 4.36 4.37
CA TYR A 24 -23.40 5.34 3.97
C TYR A 24 -23.13 6.74 4.57
N LYS A 25 -22.81 6.82 5.85
CA LYS A 25 -22.45 8.09 6.53
C LYS A 25 -21.19 8.72 5.91
N THR A 26 -20.15 7.91 5.68
CA THR A 26 -18.91 8.36 5.05
C THR A 26 -19.18 8.97 3.69
N LEU A 27 -19.91 8.27 2.83
CA LEU A 27 -20.20 8.70 1.45
C LEU A 27 -21.13 9.91 1.41
N ALA A 28 -22.16 9.94 2.26
CA ALA A 28 -23.06 11.09 2.39
C ALA A 28 -22.34 12.34 2.91
N THR A 29 -21.36 12.19 3.80
CA THR A 29 -20.52 13.30 4.27
C THR A 29 -19.63 13.82 3.15
N LEU A 30 -18.94 12.93 2.42
CA LEU A 30 -18.13 13.31 1.26
C LEU A 30 -18.95 14.06 0.20
N ASP A 31 -20.15 13.57 -0.11
CA ASP A 31 -21.04 14.22 -1.07
C ASP A 31 -21.43 15.66 -0.66
N LYS A 32 -21.70 15.87 0.62
CA LYS A 32 -22.15 17.16 1.13
C LYS A 32 -21.04 18.17 1.38
N THR A 33 -19.84 17.71 1.72
CA THR A 33 -18.78 18.58 2.27
C THR A 33 -17.57 18.75 1.36
N THR A 34 -17.46 17.95 0.28
CA THR A 34 -16.36 18.09 -0.70
C THR A 34 -16.85 18.73 -1.98
N THR A 35 -15.94 19.26 -2.80
CA THR A 35 -16.29 19.86 -4.10
C THR A 35 -16.65 18.79 -5.14
N PRO A 36 -17.51 19.07 -6.12
CA PRO A 36 -17.86 18.11 -7.19
C PRO A 36 -16.66 17.59 -7.98
N GLU A 37 -15.61 18.39 -8.11
CA GLU A 37 -14.37 18.06 -8.82
C GLU A 37 -13.43 17.18 -8.01
N ALA A 38 -13.75 16.93 -6.73
CA ALA A 38 -12.92 16.12 -5.85
C ALA A 38 -12.79 14.70 -6.38
N VAL A 39 -11.61 14.11 -6.16
CA VAL A 39 -11.27 12.77 -6.61
C VAL A 39 -11.05 11.87 -5.41
N ILE A 40 -11.66 10.70 -5.38
CA ILE A 40 -11.44 9.70 -4.35
C ILE A 40 -10.39 8.70 -4.81
N ASN A 41 -9.40 8.49 -3.98
CA ASN A 41 -8.34 7.50 -4.11
C ASN A 41 -8.54 6.44 -3.04
N SER A 42 -8.60 5.19 -3.43
CA SER A 42 -8.74 4.04 -2.53
C SER A 42 -8.41 2.76 -3.27
N TRP A 43 -8.40 1.64 -2.58
CA TRP A 43 -8.45 0.34 -3.22
C TRP A 43 -9.81 0.17 -3.94
N TRP A 44 -9.86 -0.57 -5.03
CA TRP A 44 -10.94 -0.59 -6.03
C TRP A 44 -12.33 -1.06 -5.54
N ASP A 45 -12.42 -1.81 -4.46
CA ASP A 45 -13.63 -2.54 -4.06
C ASP A 45 -14.90 -1.69 -3.97
N PHE A 46 -14.76 -0.46 -3.51
CA PHE A 46 -15.88 0.46 -3.27
C PHE A 46 -15.95 1.61 -4.29
N GLY A 47 -15.17 1.52 -5.38
CA GLY A 47 -15.10 2.56 -6.39
C GLY A 47 -16.46 2.95 -6.99
N ASP A 48 -17.36 1.98 -7.18
CA ASP A 48 -18.70 2.24 -7.69
C ASP A 48 -19.58 2.98 -6.66
N TRP A 49 -19.39 2.71 -5.36
CA TRP A 49 -20.07 3.48 -4.32
C TRP A 49 -19.57 4.93 -4.27
N PHE A 50 -18.29 5.15 -4.47
CA PHE A 50 -17.73 6.50 -4.53
C PHE A 50 -18.32 7.31 -5.69
N LYS A 51 -18.54 6.67 -6.85
CA LYS A 51 -19.19 7.31 -8.02
C LYS A 51 -20.67 7.56 -7.81
N THR A 52 -21.39 6.59 -7.23
CA THR A 52 -22.86 6.64 -7.15
C THR A 52 -23.38 7.33 -5.92
N ALA A 53 -22.82 7.05 -4.73
CA ALA A 53 -23.31 7.59 -3.46
C ALA A 53 -22.56 8.87 -3.05
N ALA A 54 -21.23 8.94 -3.17
CA ALA A 54 -20.50 10.17 -2.93
C ALA A 54 -20.49 11.12 -4.15
N ARG A 55 -20.87 10.66 -5.33
CA ARG A 55 -20.88 11.41 -6.60
C ARG A 55 -19.55 12.07 -6.92
N ARG A 56 -18.46 11.34 -6.69
CA ARG A 56 -17.09 11.80 -6.93
C ARG A 56 -16.37 10.93 -7.94
N ARG A 57 -15.43 11.53 -8.66
CA ARG A 57 -14.54 10.80 -9.54
C ARG A 57 -13.66 9.85 -8.72
N VAL A 58 -13.27 8.74 -9.34
CA VAL A 58 -12.35 7.76 -8.74
C VAL A 58 -11.19 7.49 -9.68
N ILE A 59 -10.06 7.12 -9.12
CA ILE A 59 -8.88 6.71 -9.90
C ILE A 59 -8.90 5.21 -10.16
N PHE A 60 -9.47 4.45 -9.23
CA PHE A 60 -9.38 3.01 -9.23
C PHE A 60 -10.71 2.39 -8.75
N ASP A 61 -11.29 1.52 -9.57
CA ASP A 61 -12.59 0.89 -9.36
C ASP A 61 -12.64 -0.54 -9.94
N GLY A 62 -13.79 -1.19 -9.86
CA GLY A 62 -13.99 -2.53 -10.37
C GLY A 62 -13.74 -2.70 -11.87
N GLN A 63 -13.85 -1.66 -12.67
CA GLN A 63 -13.55 -1.70 -14.10
C GLN A 63 -12.04 -1.62 -14.39
N SER A 64 -11.30 -0.99 -13.50
CA SER A 64 -9.85 -0.78 -13.62
C SER A 64 -9.01 -1.76 -12.79
N GLN A 65 -9.60 -2.74 -12.10
CA GLN A 65 -8.90 -3.68 -11.22
C GLN A 65 -7.82 -4.53 -11.92
N ASN A 66 -7.94 -4.76 -13.22
CA ASN A 66 -6.99 -5.52 -14.04
C ASN A 66 -6.09 -4.61 -14.89
N THR A 67 -5.94 -3.37 -14.51
CA THR A 67 -5.13 -2.37 -15.21
C THR A 67 -3.90 -1.98 -14.38
N PRO A 68 -2.93 -1.23 -14.94
CA PRO A 68 -1.75 -0.77 -14.20
C PRO A 68 -2.07 0.05 -12.93
N GLN A 69 -3.27 0.62 -12.80
CA GLN A 69 -3.70 1.31 -11.61
C GLN A 69 -3.66 0.41 -10.37
N ALA A 70 -3.90 -0.89 -10.51
CA ALA A 70 -3.80 -1.85 -9.41
C ALA A 70 -2.37 -1.90 -8.82
N TYR A 71 -1.35 -1.97 -9.69
CA TYR A 71 0.05 -1.91 -9.26
C TYR A 71 0.37 -0.58 -8.56
N TRP A 72 0.03 0.54 -9.18
CA TRP A 72 0.36 1.85 -8.64
C TRP A 72 -0.33 2.14 -7.31
N MET A 73 -1.63 1.83 -7.18
CA MET A 73 -2.36 2.04 -5.94
C MET A 73 -1.85 1.11 -4.82
N ALA A 74 -1.54 -0.15 -5.15
CA ALA A 74 -0.93 -1.08 -4.21
C ALA A 74 0.44 -0.56 -3.74
N ARG A 75 1.28 -0.06 -4.66
CA ARG A 75 2.57 0.54 -4.31
C ARG A 75 2.42 1.77 -3.41
N VAL A 76 1.43 2.62 -3.63
CA VAL A 76 1.09 3.73 -2.73
C VAL A 76 0.80 3.23 -1.32
N LEU A 77 -0.08 2.23 -1.17
CA LEU A 77 -0.45 1.69 0.15
C LEU A 77 0.74 1.06 0.90
N LEU A 78 1.68 0.46 0.16
CA LEU A 78 2.87 -0.18 0.72
C LEU A 78 4.04 0.77 0.94
N SER A 79 4.05 1.95 0.30
CA SER A 79 5.20 2.85 0.35
C SER A 79 5.51 3.26 1.79
N ARG A 80 6.78 3.20 2.12
CA ARG A 80 7.36 3.73 3.37
C ARG A 80 7.85 5.17 3.19
N ASN A 81 7.86 5.65 1.95
CA ASN A 81 8.24 7.00 1.54
C ASN A 81 6.99 7.77 1.09
N GLU A 82 6.58 8.76 1.88
CA GLU A 82 5.40 9.57 1.59
C GLU A 82 5.57 10.41 0.31
N ASP A 83 6.78 10.86 -0.01
CA ASP A 83 7.07 11.60 -1.24
C ASP A 83 6.88 10.72 -2.49
N GLU A 84 7.26 9.45 -2.43
CA GLU A 84 6.97 8.48 -3.50
C GLU A 84 5.47 8.31 -3.67
N ALA A 85 4.76 8.06 -2.56
CA ALA A 85 3.31 7.84 -2.57
C ALA A 85 2.55 9.03 -3.18
N ILE A 86 2.89 10.26 -2.78
CA ILE A 86 2.22 11.46 -3.30
C ILE A 86 2.54 11.72 -4.78
N ARG A 87 3.74 11.38 -5.25
CA ARG A 87 4.11 11.52 -6.67
C ARG A 87 3.34 10.52 -7.54
N ILE A 88 3.19 9.27 -7.08
CA ILE A 88 2.35 8.27 -7.76
C ILE A 88 0.89 8.74 -7.79
N LEU A 89 0.34 9.18 -6.66
CA LEU A 89 -1.03 9.69 -6.60
C LEU A 89 -1.24 10.90 -7.52
N ARG A 90 -0.27 11.82 -7.59
CA ARG A 90 -0.32 12.97 -8.50
C ARG A 90 -0.40 12.53 -9.95
N MET A 91 0.44 11.58 -10.37
CA MET A 91 0.41 10.97 -11.70
C MET A 91 -0.97 10.37 -12.00
N LEU A 92 -1.49 9.54 -11.09
CA LEU A 92 -2.78 8.87 -11.27
C LEU A 92 -3.94 9.88 -11.36
N ASN A 93 -3.96 10.90 -10.51
CA ASN A 93 -5.01 11.92 -10.49
C ASN A 93 -5.01 12.82 -11.73
N ASN A 94 -3.85 13.05 -12.35
CA ASN A 94 -3.72 13.84 -13.57
C ASN A 94 -4.01 13.05 -14.85
N GLY A 95 -3.73 11.75 -14.88
CA GLY A 95 -3.88 11.01 -16.14
C GLY A 95 -3.94 9.49 -16.05
N GLY A 96 -4.09 8.90 -14.86
CA GLY A 96 -4.06 7.43 -14.73
C GLY A 96 -2.73 6.87 -15.23
N ASN A 97 -2.78 6.00 -16.25
CA ASN A 97 -1.60 5.35 -16.81
C ASN A 97 -0.93 6.14 -17.97
N LYS A 98 -1.46 7.31 -18.33
CA LYS A 98 -0.99 8.05 -19.51
C LYS A 98 0.50 8.40 -19.49
N ALA A 99 1.08 8.67 -18.32
CA ALA A 99 2.52 8.96 -18.24
C ALA A 99 3.35 7.76 -18.72
N PHE A 100 2.98 6.53 -18.32
CA PHE A 100 3.60 5.32 -18.85
C PHE A 100 3.39 5.18 -20.36
N GLU A 101 2.16 5.41 -20.85
CA GLU A 101 1.83 5.27 -22.27
C GLU A 101 2.68 6.20 -23.15
N ILE A 102 2.87 7.46 -22.72
CA ILE A 102 3.73 8.42 -23.40
C ILE A 102 5.18 7.92 -23.46
N ILE A 103 5.73 7.51 -22.33
CA ILE A 103 7.10 7.01 -22.23
C ILE A 103 7.26 5.73 -23.08
N ASN A 104 6.28 4.85 -23.05
CA ASN A 104 6.31 3.60 -23.81
C ASN A 104 6.21 3.80 -25.32
N ALA A 105 5.49 4.82 -25.76
CA ALA A 105 5.44 5.20 -27.17
C ALA A 105 6.82 5.68 -27.68
N GLU A 106 7.60 6.37 -26.85
CA GLU A 106 8.95 6.84 -27.20
C GLU A 106 10.01 5.72 -27.18
N PHE A 107 9.94 4.83 -26.18
CA PHE A 107 10.95 3.77 -26.02
C PHE A 107 10.66 2.52 -26.84
N GLY A 108 9.39 2.22 -27.13
CA GLY A 108 8.98 0.99 -27.78
C GLY A 108 9.26 -0.29 -26.99
N ASP A 109 9.57 -0.16 -25.70
CA ASP A 109 9.92 -1.25 -24.78
C ASP A 109 9.27 -1.01 -23.42
N SER A 110 8.31 -1.89 -23.07
CA SER A 110 7.50 -1.73 -21.85
C SER A 110 8.30 -1.93 -20.56
N PHE A 111 9.33 -2.79 -20.56
CA PHE A 111 10.19 -2.97 -19.38
C PHE A 111 11.07 -1.73 -19.16
N LYS A 112 11.69 -1.23 -20.21
CA LYS A 112 12.45 0.01 -20.15
C LYS A 112 11.58 1.17 -19.68
N SER A 113 10.37 1.26 -20.18
CA SER A 113 9.41 2.32 -19.85
C SER A 113 8.97 2.32 -18.41
N ILE A 114 8.63 1.16 -17.85
CA ILE A 114 8.21 1.07 -16.45
C ILE A 114 9.38 1.35 -15.51
N LEU A 115 10.55 0.80 -15.77
CA LEU A 115 11.74 1.04 -14.94
C LEU A 115 12.18 2.51 -14.98
N PHE A 116 12.05 3.15 -16.13
CA PHE A 116 12.33 4.57 -16.27
C PHE A 116 11.30 5.42 -15.49
N LEU A 117 10.01 5.11 -15.60
CA LEU A 117 8.96 5.82 -14.87
C LEU A 117 9.11 5.66 -13.36
N GLU A 118 9.41 4.45 -12.85
CA GLU A 118 9.69 4.22 -11.44
C GLU A 118 10.87 5.09 -10.95
N LYS A 119 11.95 5.16 -11.74
CA LYS A 119 13.09 6.02 -11.43
C LYS A 119 12.69 7.50 -11.39
N ILE A 120 11.92 7.97 -12.37
CA ILE A 120 11.44 9.37 -12.43
C ILE A 120 10.62 9.73 -11.19
N LEU A 121 9.74 8.83 -10.73
CA LEU A 121 8.91 9.03 -9.55
C LEU A 121 9.71 9.13 -8.23
N LEU A 122 10.94 8.63 -8.19
CA LEU A 122 11.83 8.74 -7.02
C LEU A 122 12.72 10.00 -7.05
N LEU A 123 12.89 10.64 -8.22
CA LEU A 123 13.74 11.82 -8.36
C LEU A 123 13.05 13.09 -7.89
N GLU A 124 13.84 14.07 -7.44
CA GLU A 124 13.32 15.42 -7.21
C GLU A 124 12.81 16.07 -8.52
N PRO A 125 11.78 16.93 -8.46
CA PRO A 125 11.09 17.45 -9.66
C PRO A 125 12.02 18.04 -10.72
N ALA A 126 13.09 18.74 -10.31
CA ALA A 126 14.06 19.32 -11.25
C ALA A 126 14.86 18.22 -11.98
N GLN A 127 15.37 17.25 -11.24
CA GLN A 127 16.11 16.10 -11.78
C GLN A 127 15.24 15.23 -12.67
N ALA A 128 13.99 15.00 -12.26
CA ALA A 128 13.02 14.23 -13.02
C ALA A 128 12.72 14.89 -14.38
N LYS A 129 12.48 16.22 -14.41
CA LYS A 129 12.26 16.97 -15.66
C LYS A 129 13.49 16.94 -16.57
N GLU A 130 14.68 17.04 -16.02
CA GLU A 130 15.92 16.92 -16.78
C GLU A 130 16.04 15.50 -17.38
N ALA A 131 15.81 14.47 -16.59
CA ALA A 131 15.85 13.10 -17.07
C ALA A 131 14.80 12.81 -18.16
N LEU A 132 13.58 13.35 -18.05
CA LEU A 132 12.57 13.26 -19.12
C LEU A 132 13.09 13.91 -20.41
N ARG A 133 13.58 15.15 -20.36
CA ARG A 133 14.09 15.88 -21.54
C ARG A 133 15.30 15.22 -22.19
N LYS A 134 16.14 14.55 -21.41
CA LYS A 134 17.31 13.84 -21.91
C LYS A 134 16.95 12.56 -22.66
N ASN A 135 15.84 11.91 -22.32
CA ASN A 135 15.50 10.57 -22.78
C ASN A 135 14.28 10.51 -23.72
N LEU A 136 13.48 11.56 -23.80
CA LEU A 136 12.25 11.62 -24.60
C LEU A 136 12.34 12.79 -25.59
N SER A 137 11.48 12.78 -26.61
CA SER A 137 11.25 13.96 -27.44
C SER A 137 10.75 15.14 -26.59
N ALA A 138 10.95 16.38 -27.05
CA ALA A 138 10.56 17.57 -26.31
C ALA A 138 9.05 17.57 -26.00
N GLN A 139 8.23 17.14 -26.95
CA GLN A 139 6.78 17.05 -26.77
C GLN A 139 6.42 16.00 -25.70
N ALA A 140 6.94 14.77 -25.80
CA ALA A 140 6.67 13.70 -24.86
C ALA A 140 7.16 14.04 -23.44
N ALA A 141 8.33 14.66 -23.33
CA ALA A 141 8.88 15.12 -22.06
C ALA A 141 7.98 16.16 -21.38
N ASP A 142 7.47 17.13 -22.12
CA ASP A 142 6.58 18.17 -21.59
C ASP A 142 5.20 17.61 -21.24
N GLU A 143 4.64 16.70 -22.03
CA GLU A 143 3.38 16.00 -21.73
C GLU A 143 3.51 15.12 -20.49
N ALA A 144 4.56 14.31 -20.39
CA ALA A 144 4.83 13.48 -19.20
C ALA A 144 5.04 14.37 -17.96
N ALA A 145 5.80 15.45 -18.08
CA ALA A 145 6.03 16.39 -16.98
C ALA A 145 4.74 17.05 -16.47
N LYS A 146 3.79 17.36 -17.35
CA LYS A 146 2.46 17.88 -16.93
C LYS A 146 1.72 16.87 -16.07
N LEU A 147 1.70 15.59 -16.47
CA LEU A 147 1.02 14.54 -15.72
C LEU A 147 1.68 14.28 -14.35
N LEU A 148 3.00 14.38 -14.26
CA LEU A 148 3.76 14.07 -13.06
C LEU A 148 3.84 15.23 -12.07
N PHE A 149 3.82 16.50 -12.52
CA PHE A 149 4.17 17.64 -11.68
C PHE A 149 3.09 18.72 -11.57
N THR A 150 2.03 18.69 -12.39
CA THR A 150 0.91 19.64 -12.24
C THR A 150 0.10 19.29 -10.99
N ARG A 151 -0.37 20.29 -10.28
CA ARG A 151 -1.27 20.11 -9.14
C ARG A 151 -2.61 19.53 -9.62
N PRO A 152 -3.04 18.37 -9.10
CA PRO A 152 -4.34 17.79 -9.44
C PRO A 152 -5.52 18.54 -8.80
N SER A 153 -6.74 18.12 -9.14
CA SER A 153 -7.97 18.51 -8.44
C SER A 153 -7.88 18.16 -6.94
N PRO A 154 -8.69 18.79 -6.08
CA PRO A 154 -8.83 18.34 -4.69
C PRO A 154 -9.06 16.83 -4.62
N ALA A 155 -8.42 16.17 -3.70
CA ALA A 155 -8.51 14.72 -3.63
C ALA A 155 -8.51 14.20 -2.20
N TYR A 156 -9.12 13.04 -2.02
CA TYR A 156 -9.22 12.34 -0.75
C TYR A 156 -8.69 10.92 -0.89
N PHE A 157 -8.07 10.42 0.16
CA PHE A 157 -7.61 9.04 0.25
C PHE A 157 -8.44 8.31 1.31
N ILE A 158 -8.98 7.14 0.96
CA ILE A 158 -9.78 6.32 1.86
C ILE A 158 -9.07 5.01 2.13
N VAL A 159 -8.95 4.68 3.41
CA VAL A 159 -8.56 3.34 3.89
C VAL A 159 -9.67 2.77 4.74
N ASP A 160 -9.85 1.45 4.69
CA ASP A 160 -10.91 0.78 5.43
C ASP A 160 -10.47 -0.58 5.97
N TYR A 161 -11.23 -1.10 6.94
CA TYR A 161 -10.94 -2.35 7.63
C TYR A 161 -10.87 -3.58 6.71
N THR A 162 -11.55 -3.58 5.56
CA THR A 162 -11.51 -4.74 4.64
C THR A 162 -10.17 -4.89 3.94
N MET A 163 -9.38 -3.81 3.88
CA MET A 163 -8.03 -3.83 3.28
C MET A 163 -7.04 -4.66 4.11
N LEU A 164 -7.30 -4.86 5.41
CA LEU A 164 -6.46 -5.73 6.27
C LEU A 164 -6.40 -7.15 5.71
N ASP A 165 -7.55 -7.74 5.39
CA ASP A 165 -7.63 -9.10 4.84
C ASP A 165 -7.10 -9.18 3.39
N LYS A 166 -7.19 -8.07 2.65
CA LYS A 166 -6.74 -7.98 1.26
C LYS A 166 -5.25 -7.67 1.13
N MET A 167 -4.56 -7.36 2.23
CA MET A 167 -3.18 -6.91 2.18
C MET A 167 -2.24 -7.91 1.50
N GLY A 168 -2.53 -9.20 1.56
CA GLY A 168 -1.78 -10.22 0.83
C GLY A 168 -1.81 -10.04 -0.70
N TRP A 169 -2.96 -9.62 -1.25
CA TRP A 169 -3.09 -9.29 -2.68
C TRP A 169 -2.56 -7.90 -3.01
N ILE A 170 -2.85 -6.93 -2.17
CA ILE A 170 -2.32 -5.56 -2.32
C ILE A 170 -0.79 -5.62 -2.35
N SER A 171 -0.16 -6.31 -1.40
CA SER A 171 1.29 -6.42 -1.37
C SER A 171 1.85 -7.20 -2.55
N TYR A 172 1.18 -8.25 -3.00
CA TYR A 172 1.59 -8.99 -4.19
C TYR A 172 1.65 -8.09 -5.43
N LEU A 173 0.63 -7.26 -5.64
CA LEU A 173 0.61 -6.33 -6.78
C LEU A 173 1.62 -5.19 -6.64
N GLY A 174 1.72 -4.59 -5.45
CA GLY A 174 2.58 -3.42 -5.22
C GLY A 174 4.08 -3.73 -5.13
N ASN A 175 4.44 -4.99 -4.88
CA ASN A 175 5.83 -5.45 -4.84
C ASN A 175 6.29 -6.13 -6.15
N TRP A 176 5.51 -6.03 -7.21
CA TRP A 176 5.83 -6.65 -8.49
C TRP A 176 7.15 -6.13 -9.04
N ASP A 177 8.16 -7.02 -9.14
CA ASP A 177 9.49 -6.68 -9.62
C ASP A 177 9.62 -6.94 -11.12
N PHE A 178 9.59 -5.89 -11.91
CA PHE A 178 9.63 -5.98 -13.37
C PHE A 178 10.96 -6.51 -13.90
N LEU A 179 12.09 -6.29 -13.20
CA LEU A 179 13.37 -6.86 -13.59
C LEU A 179 13.39 -8.38 -13.43
N LYS A 180 12.85 -8.88 -12.32
CA LYS A 180 12.69 -10.32 -12.08
C LYS A 180 11.77 -10.98 -13.11
N VAL A 181 10.67 -10.32 -13.45
CA VAL A 181 9.77 -10.79 -14.52
C VAL A 181 10.48 -10.84 -15.86
N TYR A 182 11.24 -9.79 -16.19
CA TYR A 182 12.03 -9.76 -17.43
C TYR A 182 13.01 -10.93 -17.49
N LEU A 183 13.75 -11.19 -16.42
CA LEU A 183 14.69 -12.32 -16.31
C LEU A 183 13.97 -13.66 -16.49
N MET A 184 12.87 -13.87 -15.77
CA MET A 184 12.08 -15.11 -15.85
C MET A 184 11.60 -15.39 -17.27
N GLN A 185 11.19 -14.37 -18.02
CA GLN A 185 10.70 -14.50 -19.40
C GLN A 185 11.83 -14.78 -20.42
N ASN A 186 13.06 -14.43 -20.10
CA ASN A 186 14.20 -14.49 -21.02
C ASN A 186 15.26 -15.54 -20.65
N LEU A 187 15.18 -16.18 -19.47
CA LEU A 187 16.19 -17.13 -18.97
C LEU A 187 16.51 -18.26 -19.96
N ASN A 188 15.49 -18.79 -20.64
CA ASN A 188 15.65 -19.91 -21.58
C ASN A 188 15.78 -19.47 -23.06
N LYS A 189 15.95 -18.16 -23.31
CA LYS A 189 15.94 -17.58 -24.66
C LYS A 189 17.31 -17.00 -25.09
N ALA A 190 18.23 -16.86 -24.16
CA ALA A 190 19.53 -16.26 -24.41
C ALA A 190 20.57 -16.76 -23.41
N GLU A 191 21.85 -16.68 -23.78
CA GLU A 191 22.97 -16.98 -22.91
C GLU A 191 23.10 -15.93 -21.79
N LYS A 192 23.78 -16.29 -20.69
CA LYS A 192 23.97 -15.45 -19.51
C LYS A 192 24.49 -14.04 -19.84
N GLU A 193 25.54 -13.99 -20.65
CA GLU A 193 26.21 -12.74 -21.04
C GLU A 193 25.28 -11.82 -21.82
N GLU A 194 24.44 -12.38 -22.66
CA GLU A 194 23.44 -11.63 -23.42
C GLU A 194 22.31 -11.11 -22.53
N ILE A 195 21.84 -11.90 -21.56
CA ILE A 195 20.83 -11.46 -20.57
C ILE A 195 21.37 -10.30 -19.74
N ILE A 196 22.63 -10.41 -19.25
CA ILE A 196 23.27 -9.33 -18.48
C ILE A 196 23.43 -8.07 -19.35
N ALA A 197 23.83 -8.21 -20.61
CA ALA A 197 23.96 -7.08 -21.53
C ALA A 197 22.59 -6.39 -21.78
N ARG A 198 21.53 -7.17 -21.94
CA ARG A 198 20.16 -6.64 -22.10
C ARG A 198 19.68 -5.91 -20.85
N LEU A 199 19.95 -6.44 -19.65
CA LEU A 199 19.65 -5.75 -18.39
C LEU A 199 20.42 -4.43 -18.25
N ALA A 200 21.68 -4.40 -18.66
CA ALA A 200 22.46 -3.17 -18.72
C ALA A 200 21.83 -2.15 -19.69
N GLY A 201 21.30 -2.61 -20.83
CA GLY A 201 20.52 -1.79 -21.77
C GLY A 201 19.23 -1.21 -21.17
N LEU A 202 18.66 -1.85 -20.14
CA LEU A 202 17.55 -1.34 -19.35
C LEU A 202 18.00 -0.37 -18.23
N GLY A 203 19.29 -0.11 -18.11
CA GLY A 203 19.86 0.80 -17.10
C GLY A 203 20.16 0.12 -15.76
N VAL A 204 20.22 -1.21 -15.72
CA VAL A 204 20.62 -1.98 -14.52
C VAL A 204 22.13 -2.07 -14.45
N GLU A 205 22.72 -1.80 -13.28
CA GLU A 205 24.15 -1.97 -13.04
C GLU A 205 24.55 -3.44 -13.21
N LYS A 206 25.75 -3.66 -13.77
CA LYS A 206 26.23 -5.00 -14.16
C LYS A 206 26.27 -5.97 -12.97
N GLU A 207 26.73 -5.49 -11.84
CA GLU A 207 26.80 -6.26 -10.59
C GLU A 207 25.40 -6.73 -10.16
N LYS A 208 24.43 -5.82 -10.18
CA LYS A 208 23.05 -6.14 -9.86
C LYS A 208 22.40 -7.10 -10.85
N ALA A 209 22.70 -6.94 -12.13
CA ALA A 209 22.25 -7.87 -13.17
C ALA A 209 22.79 -9.29 -12.95
N GLN A 210 24.07 -9.41 -12.54
CA GLN A 210 24.69 -10.70 -12.20
C GLN A 210 24.07 -11.35 -10.96
N GLU A 211 23.83 -10.59 -9.90
CA GLU A 211 23.14 -11.06 -8.69
C GLU A 211 21.77 -11.62 -9.02
N LEU A 212 20.94 -10.84 -9.72
CA LEU A 212 19.58 -11.25 -10.11
C LEU A 212 19.59 -12.53 -10.96
N TYR A 213 20.54 -12.64 -11.89
CA TYR A 213 20.70 -13.86 -12.69
C TYR A 213 21.06 -15.07 -11.82
N GLN A 214 21.98 -14.91 -10.87
CA GLN A 214 22.35 -15.97 -9.92
C GLN A 214 21.18 -16.38 -9.04
N GLU A 215 20.45 -15.41 -8.46
CA GLU A 215 19.24 -15.68 -7.68
C GLU A 215 18.27 -16.55 -8.48
N LEU A 216 17.98 -16.18 -9.74
CA LEU A 216 17.04 -16.92 -10.59
C LEU A 216 17.49 -18.36 -10.87
N THR A 217 18.79 -18.61 -11.03
CA THR A 217 19.31 -19.97 -11.28
C THR A 217 19.25 -20.89 -10.06
N LEU A 218 19.14 -20.32 -8.84
CA LEU A 218 19.08 -21.06 -7.58
C LEU A 218 17.65 -21.30 -7.09
N ILE A 219 16.68 -20.56 -7.62
CA ILE A 219 15.26 -20.62 -7.19
C ILE A 219 14.54 -21.79 -7.85
N SER A 220 13.78 -22.53 -7.04
CA SER A 220 12.88 -23.56 -7.53
C SER A 220 11.65 -22.96 -8.23
N LYS A 221 10.98 -23.77 -9.09
CA LYS A 221 9.72 -23.33 -9.72
C LYS A 221 8.64 -22.97 -8.70
N ALA A 222 8.61 -23.59 -7.54
CA ALA A 222 7.63 -23.32 -6.48
C ALA A 222 7.86 -21.96 -5.81
N GLU A 223 9.11 -21.47 -5.77
CA GLU A 223 9.49 -20.21 -5.14
C GLU A 223 9.45 -19.02 -6.10
N MET A 224 9.31 -19.27 -7.39
CA MET A 224 9.42 -18.25 -8.45
C MET A 224 8.38 -17.13 -8.29
N ASP A 225 7.13 -17.47 -7.93
CA ASP A 225 6.07 -16.48 -7.69
C ASP A 225 6.43 -15.54 -6.52
N SER A 226 6.88 -16.10 -5.40
CA SER A 226 7.29 -15.33 -4.22
C SER A 226 8.60 -14.57 -4.42
N TRP A 227 9.46 -15.01 -5.35
CA TRP A 227 10.67 -14.28 -5.74
C TRP A 227 10.34 -13.04 -6.56
N VAL A 228 9.36 -13.11 -7.46
CA VAL A 228 8.89 -11.96 -8.25
C VAL A 228 8.16 -10.97 -7.37
N SER A 229 7.28 -11.44 -6.50
CA SER A 229 6.52 -10.58 -5.61
C SER A 229 6.14 -11.25 -4.30
N GLN A 230 6.36 -10.56 -3.21
CA GLN A 230 6.08 -11.05 -1.87
C GLN A 230 4.70 -10.62 -1.40
N ARG A 231 4.06 -11.51 -0.61
CA ARG A 231 2.77 -11.23 0.03
C ARG A 231 3.00 -10.94 1.50
N PHE A 232 2.53 -9.78 1.96
CA PHE A 232 2.61 -9.36 3.35
C PHE A 232 1.24 -9.40 4.00
N LYS A 233 1.21 -9.66 5.33
CA LYS A 233 -0.02 -9.86 6.10
C LYS A 233 -0.02 -9.07 7.40
N PHE A 234 -1.21 -8.68 7.79
CA PHE A 234 -1.55 -8.43 9.18
C PHE A 234 -2.01 -9.77 9.78
N TYR A 235 -1.41 -10.17 10.90
CA TYR A 235 -1.69 -11.48 11.48
C TYR A 235 -2.77 -11.42 12.54
N GLU A 236 -2.69 -10.43 13.43
CA GLU A 236 -3.58 -10.33 14.56
C GLU A 236 -3.64 -8.89 15.08
N TRP A 237 -4.85 -8.42 15.34
CA TRP A 237 -5.10 -7.22 16.11
C TRP A 237 -5.21 -7.62 17.57
N LEU A 238 -4.32 -7.10 18.41
CA LEU A 238 -4.31 -7.44 19.82
C LEU A 238 -5.32 -6.60 20.60
N SER A 239 -5.83 -7.16 21.69
CA SER A 239 -6.71 -6.45 22.60
C SER A 239 -6.02 -5.18 23.15
N LYS A 240 -6.79 -4.34 23.83
CA LYS A 240 -6.25 -3.23 24.62
C LYS A 240 -5.16 -3.74 25.57
N GLY A 241 -4.00 -3.07 25.56
CA GLY A 241 -2.90 -3.35 26.46
C GLY A 241 -3.21 -2.86 27.88
N GLU A 242 -2.98 -3.73 28.86
CA GLU A 242 -3.11 -3.40 30.28
C GLU A 242 -1.75 -2.95 30.83
N GLU A 243 -1.68 -1.71 31.35
CA GLU A 243 -0.44 -1.19 31.94
C GLU A 243 -0.33 -1.63 33.39
N LYS A 244 0.76 -2.33 33.71
CA LYS A 244 1.05 -2.85 35.04
C LYS A 244 2.56 -2.82 35.34
N ASN A 245 2.96 -2.15 36.41
CA ASN A 245 4.37 -2.05 36.86
C ASN A 245 5.31 -1.52 35.76
N GLY A 246 4.87 -0.57 34.94
CA GLY A 246 5.67 -0.01 33.85
C GLY A 246 5.79 -0.89 32.62
N LEU A 247 5.04 -1.99 32.55
CA LEU A 247 4.92 -2.87 31.38
C LEU A 247 3.50 -2.77 30.82
N VAL A 248 3.36 -2.98 29.52
CA VAL A 248 2.06 -3.11 28.86
C VAL A 248 1.87 -4.57 28.44
N LEU A 249 0.82 -5.17 28.94
CA LEU A 249 0.50 -6.60 28.76
C LEU A 249 -0.66 -6.75 27.78
N PHE A 250 -0.50 -7.59 26.75
CA PHE A 250 -1.54 -7.93 25.79
C PHE A 250 -2.00 -9.38 25.93
N ASN A 251 -3.19 -9.69 25.48
CA ASN A 251 -3.88 -10.97 25.70
C ASN A 251 -3.20 -12.21 25.14
N ASN A 252 -2.31 -12.06 24.15
CA ASN A 252 -1.60 -13.19 23.52
C ASN A 252 -0.18 -13.41 24.07
N GLY A 253 0.13 -12.82 25.23
CA GLY A 253 1.44 -12.92 25.86
C GLY A 253 2.48 -11.92 25.33
N LEU A 254 2.10 -11.00 24.45
CA LEU A 254 2.95 -9.86 24.11
C LEU A 254 3.09 -8.94 25.30
N VAL A 255 4.33 -8.61 25.64
CA VAL A 255 4.71 -7.62 26.66
C VAL A 255 5.47 -6.52 25.96
N TYR A 256 5.06 -5.29 26.17
CA TYR A 256 5.77 -4.09 25.69
C TYR A 256 6.30 -3.30 26.88
N GLN A 257 7.54 -2.85 26.81
CA GLN A 257 8.21 -2.05 27.82
C GLN A 257 8.42 -0.61 27.30
N PRO A 258 7.58 0.36 27.67
CA PRO A 258 7.64 1.72 27.13
C PRO A 258 8.97 2.44 27.34
N ASN A 259 9.66 2.20 28.48
CA ASN A 259 10.91 2.89 28.82
C ASN A 259 12.09 2.49 27.93
N THR A 260 12.14 1.24 27.46
CA THR A 260 13.21 0.71 26.60
C THR A 260 12.74 0.46 25.17
N GLU A 261 11.40 0.56 24.93
CA GLU A 261 10.74 0.25 23.65
C GLU A 261 10.97 -1.18 23.20
N ASP A 262 11.20 -2.06 24.15
CA ASP A 262 11.31 -3.48 23.88
C ASP A 262 9.95 -4.14 23.91
N ALA A 263 9.80 -5.15 23.04
CA ALA A 263 8.65 -6.04 23.07
C ALA A 263 9.13 -7.49 23.00
N TYR A 264 8.43 -8.37 23.68
CA TYR A 264 8.69 -9.79 23.65
C TYR A 264 7.41 -10.56 23.93
N PHE A 265 7.36 -11.81 23.43
CA PHE A 265 6.29 -12.74 23.72
C PHE A 265 6.70 -13.65 24.86
N TYR A 266 5.93 -13.66 25.93
CA TYR A 266 6.13 -14.56 27.04
C TYR A 266 5.19 -15.75 26.96
N SER A 267 5.74 -16.96 26.98
CA SER A 267 4.96 -18.20 26.99
C SER A 267 4.95 -18.82 28.38
N LEU A 268 3.79 -18.82 29.02
CA LEU A 268 3.58 -19.48 30.29
C LEU A 268 3.85 -21.01 30.25
N ARG A 269 3.66 -21.64 29.06
CA ARG A 269 3.85 -23.10 28.91
C ARG A 269 5.30 -23.53 29.00
N ILE A 270 6.23 -22.72 28.52
CA ILE A 270 7.66 -23.05 28.42
C ILE A 270 8.54 -22.17 29.31
N GLY A 271 7.96 -21.19 30.02
CA GLY A 271 8.69 -20.29 30.90
C GLY A 271 9.77 -19.47 30.19
N ASN A 272 9.60 -19.24 28.86
CA ASN A 272 10.59 -18.58 28.02
C ASN A 272 9.95 -17.44 27.27
N TYR A 273 10.78 -16.51 26.82
CA TYR A 273 10.35 -15.37 25.97
C TYR A 273 11.01 -15.46 24.59
N ARG A 274 10.32 -14.90 23.58
CA ARG A 274 10.82 -14.76 22.21
C ARG A 274 10.65 -13.32 21.76
N MET A 275 11.67 -12.81 21.08
CA MET A 275 11.61 -11.48 20.49
C MET A 275 10.85 -11.53 19.15
N PRO A 276 10.06 -10.50 18.80
CA PRO A 276 9.59 -10.32 17.42
C PRO A 276 10.77 -10.01 16.50
N LYS A 277 10.55 -10.03 15.18
CA LYS A 277 11.56 -9.64 14.20
C LYS A 277 11.95 -8.16 14.36
N SER A 278 10.96 -7.31 14.57
CA SER A 278 11.15 -5.90 14.92
C SER A 278 9.92 -5.36 15.66
N VAL A 279 10.12 -4.26 16.37
CA VAL A 279 9.07 -3.46 16.99
C VAL A 279 9.03 -2.10 16.32
N PHE A 280 7.84 -1.69 15.90
CA PHE A 280 7.55 -0.35 15.42
C PHE A 280 6.84 0.43 16.52
N VAL A 281 7.37 1.59 16.87
CA VAL A 281 6.82 2.46 17.93
C VAL A 281 6.58 3.85 17.37
N VAL A 282 5.47 4.47 17.75
CA VAL A 282 5.15 5.84 17.35
C VAL A 282 5.77 6.82 18.34
N LYS A 283 6.66 7.69 17.83
CA LYS A 283 7.29 8.76 18.58
C LYS A 283 7.08 10.11 17.89
N GLN A 284 6.59 11.09 18.64
CA GLN A 284 6.47 12.48 18.14
C GLN A 284 5.98 12.58 16.68
N ASN A 285 4.97 11.77 16.32
CA ASN A 285 4.42 11.66 14.99
C ASN A 285 5.32 10.94 13.94
N ASN A 286 6.36 10.24 14.34
CA ASN A 286 7.14 9.38 13.46
C ASN A 286 7.07 7.92 13.93
N ILE A 287 7.37 6.98 13.03
CA ILE A 287 7.50 5.55 13.35
C ILE A 287 8.98 5.21 13.40
N GLU A 288 9.42 4.75 14.56
CA GLU A 288 10.77 4.20 14.73
C GLU A 288 10.71 2.67 14.75
N GLU A 289 11.68 2.04 14.10
CA GLU A 289 11.83 0.59 14.05
C GLU A 289 13.03 0.16 14.88
N LYS A 290 12.80 -0.78 15.80
CA LYS A 290 13.84 -1.48 16.56
C LYS A 290 13.88 -2.93 16.08
N GLU A 291 15.00 -3.32 15.46
CA GLU A 291 15.21 -4.70 15.02
C GLU A 291 15.85 -5.55 16.12
N TYR A 292 15.50 -6.83 16.13
CA TYR A 292 16.12 -7.82 17.00
C TYR A 292 16.90 -8.84 16.19
N SER A 293 18.05 -9.27 16.74
CA SER A 293 18.90 -10.34 16.18
C SER A 293 18.68 -11.65 16.95
N GLY A 294 18.95 -12.79 16.31
CA GLY A 294 18.88 -14.11 16.95
C GLY A 294 17.62 -14.92 16.58
N GLN A 295 17.07 -15.69 17.53
CA GLN A 295 15.88 -16.54 17.31
C GLN A 295 14.58 -15.72 17.36
N ALA A 296 14.43 -14.75 16.46
CA ALA A 296 13.26 -13.93 16.35
C ALA A 296 12.06 -14.70 15.76
N LEU A 297 10.86 -14.27 16.12
CA LEU A 297 9.64 -14.69 15.45
C LEU A 297 9.59 -14.16 14.00
N VAL A 298 8.76 -14.79 13.17
CA VAL A 298 8.55 -14.32 11.79
C VAL A 298 7.83 -12.97 11.74
N ALA A 299 6.90 -12.72 12.67
CA ALA A 299 6.11 -11.50 12.74
C ALA A 299 6.86 -10.37 13.46
N SER A 300 6.57 -9.14 13.03
CA SER A 300 6.90 -7.89 13.72
C SER A 300 5.69 -7.36 14.49
N VAL A 301 5.89 -6.34 15.31
CA VAL A 301 4.85 -5.73 16.13
C VAL A 301 4.83 -4.23 15.89
N LEU A 302 3.65 -3.67 15.61
CA LEU A 302 3.40 -2.22 15.66
C LEU A 302 2.69 -1.92 16.97
N VAL A 303 3.29 -1.08 17.82
CA VAL A 303 2.72 -0.64 19.11
C VAL A 303 2.43 0.86 19.05
N PHE A 304 1.23 1.27 19.47
CA PHE A 304 0.80 2.64 19.42
C PHE A 304 -0.23 2.96 20.52
N LYS A 305 -0.52 4.25 20.72
CA LYS A 305 -1.62 4.70 21.56
C LYS A 305 -2.82 5.12 20.71
N GLU A 306 -4.00 4.64 21.09
CA GLU A 306 -5.27 5.13 20.61
C GLU A 306 -6.01 5.82 21.76
N GLY A 307 -5.95 7.16 21.80
CA GLY A 307 -6.32 7.92 22.99
C GLY A 307 -5.45 7.54 24.19
N PRO A 308 -6.05 7.14 25.33
CA PRO A 308 -5.28 6.69 26.50
C PRO A 308 -4.79 5.24 26.41
N ASP A 309 -5.30 4.46 25.46
CA ASP A 309 -5.16 3.02 25.40
C ASP A 309 -3.97 2.57 24.55
N TRP A 310 -3.19 1.63 25.07
CA TRP A 310 -2.19 0.94 24.29
C TRP A 310 -2.86 -0.07 23.35
N ARG A 311 -2.41 -0.08 22.09
CA ARG A 311 -2.79 -1.04 21.05
C ARG A 311 -1.56 -1.67 20.43
N ALA A 312 -1.71 -2.88 19.92
CA ALA A 312 -0.67 -3.53 19.16
C ALA A 312 -1.26 -4.37 18.02
N VAL A 313 -0.48 -4.51 16.96
CA VAL A 313 -0.81 -5.30 15.77
C VAL A 313 0.38 -6.17 15.41
N LEU A 314 0.12 -7.45 15.14
CA LEU A 314 1.11 -8.37 14.56
C LEU A 314 1.06 -8.28 13.05
N LEU A 315 2.22 -8.10 12.42
CA LEU A 315 2.30 -7.86 10.98
C LEU A 315 3.65 -8.29 10.41
N ASP A 316 3.72 -8.40 9.09
CA ASP A 316 5.00 -8.50 8.41
C ASP A 316 5.75 -7.17 8.50
N ARG A 317 7.07 -7.25 8.67
CA ARG A 317 7.95 -6.10 8.90
C ARG A 317 7.72 -4.96 7.89
N GLN A 318 7.50 -5.32 6.62
CA GLN A 318 7.33 -4.37 5.53
C GLN A 318 6.09 -3.48 5.68
N LEU A 319 5.09 -3.95 6.43
CA LEU A 319 3.86 -3.18 6.69
C LEU A 319 3.98 -2.23 7.87
N GLY A 320 4.96 -2.40 8.76
CA GLY A 320 5.06 -1.67 10.03
C GLY A 320 5.08 -0.14 9.89
N SER A 321 5.71 0.38 8.85
CA SER A 321 5.77 1.82 8.55
C SER A 321 5.19 2.18 7.18
N SER A 322 4.41 1.27 6.55
CA SER A 322 3.74 1.52 5.27
C SER A 322 2.74 2.68 5.39
N LEU A 323 2.43 3.32 4.26
CA LEU A 323 1.41 4.37 4.22
C LEU A 323 0.06 3.85 4.73
N PHE A 324 -0.33 2.62 4.36
CA PHE A 324 -1.55 2.01 4.89
C PHE A 324 -1.55 1.96 6.43
N SER A 325 -0.47 1.47 7.06
CA SER A 325 -0.38 1.40 8.52
C SER A 325 -0.43 2.77 9.17
N ARG A 326 0.22 3.76 8.58
CA ARG A 326 0.19 5.15 9.08
C ARG A 326 -1.20 5.77 8.98
N LEU A 327 -1.90 5.54 7.88
CA LEU A 327 -3.26 6.04 7.70
C LEU A 327 -4.24 5.29 8.61
N TYR A 328 -4.25 3.96 8.55
CA TYR A 328 -5.27 3.15 9.21
C TYR A 328 -5.09 3.10 10.73
N PHE A 329 -3.91 2.70 11.22
CA PHE A 329 -3.68 2.55 12.67
C PHE A 329 -3.37 3.87 13.38
N LEU A 330 -2.67 4.78 12.72
CA LEU A 330 -2.15 6.00 13.34
C LEU A 330 -2.90 7.26 12.92
N ASN A 331 -4.02 7.11 12.21
CA ASN A 331 -4.84 8.22 11.73
C ASN A 331 -4.02 9.32 11.02
N GLY A 332 -3.03 8.90 10.21
CA GLY A 332 -2.17 9.81 9.45
C GLY A 332 -1.13 10.57 10.29
N ALA A 333 -0.89 10.16 11.55
CA ALA A 333 0.08 10.82 12.41
C ALA A 333 1.46 10.91 11.74
N GLY A 334 2.03 12.12 11.72
CA GLY A 334 3.34 12.43 11.13
C GLY A 334 3.38 12.46 9.61
N LEU A 335 2.27 12.29 8.92
CA LEU A 335 2.19 12.48 7.48
C LEU A 335 2.07 13.97 7.12
N LYS A 336 2.80 14.37 6.10
CA LYS A 336 2.80 15.74 5.59
C LYS A 336 1.65 16.00 4.62
N TYR A 337 1.37 15.01 3.77
CA TYR A 337 0.47 15.16 2.64
C TYR A 337 -0.94 14.60 2.89
N PHE A 338 -1.17 13.89 4.00
CA PHE A 338 -2.46 13.28 4.31
C PHE A 338 -3.00 13.85 5.62
N ARG A 339 -4.06 14.65 5.54
CA ARG A 339 -4.71 15.26 6.70
C ARG A 339 -5.98 14.50 7.05
N PRO A 340 -6.17 14.06 8.30
CA PRO A 340 -7.43 13.44 8.72
C PRO A 340 -8.62 14.34 8.37
N PHE A 341 -9.61 13.77 7.70
CA PHE A 341 -10.83 14.46 7.30
C PHE A 341 -12.06 13.88 8.00
N LEU A 342 -12.18 12.55 7.99
CA LEU A 342 -13.30 11.84 8.61
C LEU A 342 -12.84 10.46 9.08
N LYS A 343 -13.34 10.02 10.22
CA LYS A 343 -13.21 8.63 10.71
C LYS A 343 -14.57 8.13 11.14
N GLU A 344 -15.04 7.03 10.54
CA GLU A 344 -16.29 6.36 10.90
C GLU A 344 -16.00 4.97 11.44
N GLU A 345 -16.41 4.72 12.67
CA GLU A 345 -16.20 3.43 13.34
C GLU A 345 -17.27 2.42 12.92
N LYS A 346 -16.86 1.20 12.68
CA LYS A 346 -17.74 0.03 12.55
C LYS A 346 -17.65 -0.80 13.82
N ALA A 347 -18.76 -0.96 14.50
CA ALA A 347 -18.81 -1.64 15.80
C ALA A 347 -18.17 -3.05 15.74
N GLY A 348 -17.07 -3.22 16.47
CA GLY A 348 -16.37 -4.50 16.61
C GLY A 348 -15.51 -4.94 15.42
N GLU A 349 -15.48 -4.20 14.29
CA GLU A 349 -14.83 -4.65 13.07
C GLU A 349 -13.76 -3.70 12.52
N GLY A 350 -13.62 -2.50 13.07
CA GLY A 350 -12.65 -1.51 12.61
C GLY A 350 -13.28 -0.19 12.18
N HIS A 351 -12.65 0.52 11.26
CA HIS A 351 -13.11 1.84 10.84
C HIS A 351 -12.83 2.13 9.36
N ILE A 352 -13.43 3.22 8.89
CA ILE A 352 -13.15 3.86 7.60
C ILE A 352 -12.45 5.16 7.91
N GLY A 353 -11.23 5.35 7.41
CA GLY A 353 -10.47 6.59 7.51
C GLY A 353 -10.46 7.34 6.18
N VAL A 354 -10.83 8.61 6.21
CA VAL A 354 -10.78 9.51 5.05
C VAL A 354 -9.77 10.61 5.33
N PHE A 355 -8.89 10.86 4.36
CA PHE A 355 -7.81 11.83 4.47
C PHE A 355 -7.86 12.78 3.27
N GLU A 356 -7.81 14.08 3.54
CA GLU A 356 -7.60 15.08 2.49
C GLU A 356 -6.15 15.02 2.02
N ILE A 357 -5.93 14.98 0.70
CA ILE A 357 -4.59 15.00 0.11
C ILE A 357 -4.13 16.45 -0.08
N SER A 358 -3.04 16.82 0.59
CA SER A 358 -2.31 18.06 0.33
C SER A 358 -1.29 17.82 -0.78
N TRP A 359 -1.39 18.56 -1.85
CA TRP A 359 -0.46 18.45 -2.99
C TRP A 359 0.83 19.27 -2.83
N GLU A 360 0.96 19.99 -1.71
CA GLU A 360 2.08 20.91 -1.38
C GLU A 360 2.71 20.56 -0.04
#